data_95c74861aea4903fb3f263608359b3c4
#
_entry.id   95c74861aea4903fb3f263608359b3c4
#
_cell.length_a   1.000
_cell.length_b   1.000
_cell.length_c   1.000
_cell.angle_alpha   90.00
_cell.angle_beta   90.00
_cell.angle_gamma   90.00
#
_symmetry.space_group_name_H-M   'P 1'
#
loop_
_entity.id
_entity.type
_entity.pdbx_description
1 polymer ?
#
loop_
_entity_poly.entity_id
_entity_poly.type
_entity_poly.pdbx_seq_one_letter_code
_entity_poly.pdbx_strand_id
1 'polypeptide(L)'
;MTSTLTIVANIEAKADKIEFVKTELLKLIEPTRLEEGCIQYDLHQDNNNPALFTFVENWVSNELLQQHLNSPHLKMYVQATEGAVANFTLNEITKIA
;
A
#
# COMPACT_ATOMS: atom_id res chain seq x y z
N MET A 1 -1.41 -21.47 -16.31
CA MET A 1 -0.45 -20.59 -15.66
C MET A 1 -1.19 -19.49 -14.93
N THR A 2 -0.97 -19.41 -13.63
CA THR A 2 -1.56 -18.36 -12.83
C THR A 2 -0.72 -17.10 -12.93
N SER A 3 -1.33 -16.01 -13.35
CA SER A 3 -0.68 -14.73 -13.32
C SER A 3 -0.79 -14.14 -11.91
N THR A 4 0.29 -13.56 -11.44
CA THR A 4 0.28 -12.82 -10.19
C THR A 4 -0.47 -11.52 -10.39
N LEU A 5 -1.13 -11.08 -9.32
CA LEU A 5 -1.83 -9.80 -9.31
C LEU A 5 -0.86 -8.72 -8.90
N THR A 6 -0.74 -7.67 -9.70
CA THR A 6 0.10 -6.52 -9.38
C THR A 6 -0.76 -5.34 -8.98
N ILE A 7 -0.38 -4.69 -7.90
CA ILE A 7 -1.08 -3.53 -7.37
C ILE A 7 -0.11 -2.35 -7.31
N VAL A 8 -0.59 -1.19 -7.75
CA VAL A 8 0.09 0.09 -7.52
C VAL A 8 -0.85 0.97 -6.73
N ALA A 9 -0.45 1.31 -5.52
CA ALA A 9 -1.24 2.15 -4.62
C ALA A 9 -0.50 3.45 -4.37
N ASN A 10 -1.15 4.57 -4.64
CA ASN A 10 -0.58 5.90 -4.43
C ASN A 10 -1.30 6.58 -3.28
N ILE A 11 -0.53 7.05 -2.31
CA ILE A 11 -1.03 7.74 -1.14
C ILE A 11 -0.37 9.11 -1.08
N GLU A 12 -1.16 10.17 -1.20
CA GLU A 12 -0.66 11.53 -1.05
C GLU A 12 -1.06 12.07 0.31
N ALA A 13 -0.05 12.40 1.13
CA ALA A 13 -0.27 12.99 2.44
C ALA A 13 -0.58 14.48 2.33
N LYS A 14 -1.32 15.01 3.29
CA LYS A 14 -1.44 16.47 3.42
C LYS A 14 -0.06 17.07 3.74
N ALA A 15 0.17 18.31 3.30
CA ALA A 15 1.50 18.93 3.37
C ALA A 15 2.09 18.98 4.79
N ASP A 16 1.25 19.10 5.80
CA ASP A 16 1.69 19.15 7.21
C ASP A 16 1.67 17.77 7.89
N LYS A 17 1.41 16.71 7.15
CA LYS A 17 1.26 15.35 7.69
C LYS A 17 2.18 14.33 7.02
N ILE A 18 3.16 14.77 6.24
CA ILE A 18 4.03 13.88 5.47
C ILE A 18 4.75 12.86 6.36
N GLU A 19 5.42 13.32 7.42
CA GLU A 19 6.18 12.42 8.30
C GLU A 19 5.27 11.50 9.10
N PHE A 20 4.11 12.00 9.52
CA PHE A 20 3.13 11.17 10.22
C PHE A 20 2.63 10.03 9.33
N VAL A 21 2.21 10.35 8.10
CA VAL A 21 1.72 9.34 7.16
C VAL A 21 2.83 8.35 6.82
N LYS A 22 4.05 8.83 6.57
CA LYS A 22 5.21 7.98 6.30
C LYS A 22 5.43 6.97 7.43
N THR A 23 5.40 7.43 8.68
CA THR A 23 5.58 6.55 9.84
C THR A 23 4.51 5.47 9.88
N GLU A 24 3.24 5.84 9.64
CA GLU A 24 2.15 4.88 9.66
C GLU A 24 2.24 3.88 8.51
N LEU A 25 2.66 4.33 7.31
CA LEU A 25 2.86 3.43 6.18
C LEU A 25 3.98 2.42 6.44
N LEU A 26 5.07 2.87 7.06
CA LEU A 26 6.20 1.98 7.39
C LEU A 26 5.79 0.86 8.36
N LYS A 27 4.81 1.10 9.22
CA LYS A 27 4.31 0.06 10.13
C LYS A 27 3.60 -1.08 9.41
N LEU A 28 3.17 -0.88 8.18
CA LEU A 28 2.48 -1.91 7.39
C LEU A 28 3.43 -2.94 6.79
N ILE A 29 4.71 -2.62 6.65
CA ILE A 29 5.64 -3.41 5.86
C ILE A 29 5.81 -4.82 6.43
N GLU A 30 6.23 -4.93 7.68
CA GLU A 30 6.53 -6.24 8.28
C GLU A 30 5.31 -7.16 8.38
N PRO A 31 4.18 -6.72 8.94
CA PRO A 31 3.03 -7.60 9.05
C PRO A 31 2.47 -7.99 7.68
N THR A 32 2.53 -7.10 6.69
CA THR A 32 2.03 -7.41 5.35
C THR A 32 2.91 -8.44 4.66
N ARG A 33 4.22 -8.32 4.80
CA ARG A 33 5.13 -9.30 4.18
C ARG A 33 5.01 -10.70 4.78
N LEU A 34 4.43 -10.82 5.96
CA LEU A 34 4.14 -12.11 6.60
C LEU A 34 2.79 -12.68 6.20
N GLU A 35 1.97 -11.92 5.48
CA GLU A 35 0.65 -12.40 5.05
C GLU A 35 0.78 -13.46 3.97
N GLU A 36 -0.13 -14.43 4.03
CA GLU A 36 -0.21 -15.46 2.98
C GLU A 36 -0.51 -14.80 1.64
N GLY A 37 0.24 -15.19 0.61
CA GLY A 37 0.04 -14.69 -0.75
C GLY A 37 0.75 -13.39 -1.07
N CYS A 38 1.41 -12.76 -0.10
CA CYS A 38 2.22 -11.57 -0.36
C CYS A 38 3.55 -11.98 -0.99
N ILE A 39 3.72 -11.65 -2.27
CA ILE A 39 4.96 -11.94 -3.01
C ILE A 39 5.91 -10.76 -2.91
N GLN A 40 5.37 -9.54 -3.07
CA GLN A 40 6.14 -8.31 -3.05
C GLN A 40 5.31 -7.22 -2.39
N TYR A 41 5.94 -6.43 -1.54
CA TYR A 41 5.27 -5.31 -0.89
C TYR A 41 6.31 -4.25 -0.58
N ASP A 42 6.49 -3.30 -1.50
CA ASP A 42 7.55 -2.30 -1.43
C ASP A 42 6.97 -0.90 -1.43
N LEU A 43 7.46 -0.08 -0.50
CA LEU A 43 7.03 1.30 -0.33
C LEU A 43 8.08 2.25 -0.92
N HIS A 44 7.61 3.22 -1.68
CA HIS A 44 8.45 4.23 -2.32
C HIS A 44 7.96 5.63 -1.95
N GLN A 45 8.86 6.58 -1.93
CA GLN A 45 8.52 8.00 -1.79
C GLN A 45 8.95 8.70 -3.07
N ASP A 46 8.09 9.56 -3.60
CA ASP A 46 8.39 10.25 -4.85
C ASP A 46 9.58 11.20 -4.66
N ASN A 47 10.51 11.21 -5.62
CA ASN A 47 11.72 12.03 -5.52
C ASN A 47 11.44 13.53 -5.62
N ASN A 48 10.37 13.92 -6.32
CA ASN A 48 10.03 15.31 -6.56
C ASN A 48 8.87 15.82 -5.72
N ASN A 49 8.12 14.91 -5.10
CA ASN A 49 6.99 15.25 -4.25
C ASN A 49 7.02 14.40 -2.97
N PRO A 50 7.61 14.92 -1.88
CA PRO A 50 7.76 14.12 -0.65
C PRO A 50 6.44 13.73 0.01
N ALA A 51 5.33 14.33 -0.39
CA ALA A 51 4.01 13.94 0.12
C ALA A 51 3.45 12.70 -0.56
N LEU A 52 4.03 12.27 -1.68
CA LEU A 52 3.52 11.15 -2.46
C LEU A 52 4.28 9.87 -2.16
N PHE A 53 3.56 8.85 -1.75
CA PHE A 53 4.08 7.51 -1.47
C PHE A 53 3.42 6.51 -2.40
N THR A 54 4.18 5.51 -2.85
CA THR A 54 3.68 4.50 -3.78
C THR A 54 4.08 3.12 -3.29
N PHE A 55 3.08 2.24 -3.13
CA PHE A 55 3.33 0.81 -2.96
C PHE A 55 3.33 0.13 -4.31
N VAL A 56 4.30 -0.74 -4.52
CA VAL A 56 4.27 -1.72 -5.61
C VAL A 56 4.14 -3.09 -4.96
N GLU A 57 3.07 -3.80 -5.31
CA GLU A 57 2.70 -5.04 -4.64
C GLU A 57 2.44 -6.15 -5.64
N ASN A 58 2.79 -7.36 -5.28
CA ASN A 58 2.41 -8.56 -6.04
C ASN A 58 1.80 -9.58 -5.08
N TRP A 59 0.65 -10.11 -5.47
CA TRP A 59 -0.12 -11.07 -4.68
C TRP A 59 -0.42 -12.32 -5.50
N VAL A 60 -0.48 -13.46 -4.82
CA VAL A 60 -0.77 -14.74 -5.46
C VAL A 60 -2.17 -14.75 -6.09
N SER A 61 -3.15 -14.11 -5.44
CA SER A 61 -4.53 -14.10 -5.91
C SER A 61 -5.28 -12.89 -5.39
N ASN A 62 -6.42 -12.59 -6.03
CA ASN A 62 -7.30 -11.54 -5.56
C ASN A 62 -7.89 -11.86 -4.18
N GLU A 63 -8.17 -13.14 -3.89
CA GLU A 63 -8.67 -13.53 -2.57
C GLU A 63 -7.71 -13.12 -1.47
N LEU A 64 -6.42 -13.36 -1.66
CA LEU A 64 -5.40 -13.02 -0.66
C LEU A 64 -5.18 -11.51 -0.58
N LEU A 65 -5.33 -10.79 -1.69
CA LEU A 65 -5.36 -9.33 -1.66
C LEU A 65 -6.53 -8.82 -0.81
N GLN A 66 -7.72 -9.41 -0.99
CA GLN A 66 -8.89 -8.98 -0.20
C GLN A 66 -8.70 -9.26 1.28
N GLN A 67 -8.06 -10.37 1.64
CA GLN A 67 -7.71 -10.65 3.04
C GLN A 67 -6.77 -9.57 3.59
N HIS A 68 -5.80 -9.14 2.80
CA HIS A 68 -4.91 -8.04 3.16
C HIS A 68 -5.68 -6.75 3.42
N LEU A 69 -6.60 -6.40 2.52
CA LEU A 69 -7.39 -5.17 2.64
C LEU A 69 -8.29 -5.18 3.88
N ASN A 70 -8.59 -6.35 4.41
CA ASN A 70 -9.40 -6.52 5.61
C ASN A 70 -8.56 -6.86 6.85
N SER A 71 -7.24 -6.79 6.76
CA SER A 71 -6.35 -7.14 7.86
C SER A 71 -6.43 -6.11 8.99
N PRO A 72 -6.14 -6.53 10.24
CA PRO A 72 -6.13 -5.60 11.37
C PRO A 72 -5.14 -4.45 11.20
N HIS A 73 -3.93 -4.73 10.70
CA HIS A 73 -2.91 -3.69 10.54
C HIS A 73 -3.31 -2.65 9.50
N LEU A 74 -3.98 -3.07 8.42
CA LEU A 74 -4.44 -2.11 7.42
C LEU A 74 -5.59 -1.25 7.96
N LYS A 75 -6.52 -1.86 8.69
CA LYS A 75 -7.61 -1.13 9.33
C LYS A 75 -7.09 -0.10 10.33
N MET A 76 -6.08 -0.47 11.12
CA MET A 76 -5.44 0.45 12.05
C MET A 76 -4.78 1.62 11.33
N TYR A 77 -4.12 1.35 10.20
CA TYR A 77 -3.54 2.40 9.37
C TYR A 77 -4.59 3.39 8.88
N VAL A 78 -5.69 2.87 8.33
CA VAL A 78 -6.77 3.71 7.82
C VAL A 78 -7.33 4.63 8.91
N GLN A 79 -7.55 4.06 10.11
CA GLN A 79 -8.05 4.84 11.25
C GLN A 79 -7.04 5.90 11.70
N ALA A 80 -5.76 5.52 11.80
CA ALA A 80 -4.72 6.42 12.28
C ALA A 80 -4.49 7.60 11.34
N THR A 81 -4.64 7.38 10.03
CA THR A 81 -4.36 8.41 9.02
C THR A 81 -5.61 9.15 8.54
N GLU A 82 -6.76 8.91 9.17
CA GLU A 82 -7.98 9.64 8.84
C GLU A 82 -7.73 11.15 9.00
N GLY A 83 -8.05 11.92 7.95
CA GLY A 83 -7.80 13.35 7.92
C GLY A 83 -6.37 13.75 7.58
N ALA A 84 -5.44 12.81 7.46
CA ALA A 84 -4.03 13.10 7.13
C ALA A 84 -3.69 12.81 5.67
N VAL A 85 -4.53 12.04 4.96
CA VAL A 85 -4.33 11.68 3.56
C VAL A 85 -5.16 12.61 2.68
N ALA A 86 -4.49 13.26 1.71
CA ALA A 86 -5.16 14.18 0.79
C ALA A 86 -5.77 13.43 -0.41
N ASN A 87 -5.11 12.35 -0.87
CA ASN A 87 -5.58 11.61 -2.03
C ASN A 87 -5.08 10.17 -1.98
N PHE A 88 -5.88 9.26 -2.52
CA PHE A 88 -5.52 7.85 -2.57
C PHE A 88 -6.03 7.25 -3.87
N THR A 89 -5.17 6.50 -4.58
CA THR A 89 -5.58 5.73 -5.75
C THR A 89 -4.98 4.34 -5.64
N LEU A 90 -5.70 3.35 -6.18
CA LEU A 90 -5.23 1.98 -6.22
C LEU A 90 -5.57 1.40 -7.59
N ASN A 91 -4.56 0.84 -8.25
CA ASN A 91 -4.74 0.21 -9.54
C ASN A 91 -4.34 -1.26 -9.47
N GLU A 92 -5.22 -2.13 -9.94
CA GLU A 92 -4.87 -3.51 -10.27
C GLU A 92 -4.40 -3.54 -11.70
N ILE A 93 -3.22 -4.07 -11.92
CA ILE A 93 -2.64 -4.11 -13.25
C ILE A 93 -2.19 -5.52 -13.59
N THR A 94 -2.14 -5.82 -14.88
CA THR A 94 -1.71 -7.11 -15.40
C THR A 94 -0.50 -6.91 -16.29
N LYS A 95 0.53 -7.70 -16.06
CA LYS A 95 1.71 -7.66 -16.91
C LYS A 95 1.37 -8.18 -18.29
N ILE A 96 1.60 -7.39 -19.33
CA ILE A 96 1.30 -7.76 -20.71
C ILE A 96 2.55 -7.99 -21.56
N ALA A 97 3.72 -7.67 -21.02
CA ALA A 97 4.96 -7.86 -21.76
C ALA A 97 6.13 -8.14 -20.83
#